data_cde615b71b7114441a0a1fcd1fc4b290
#
_entry.id   cde615b71b7114441a0a1fcd1fc4b290
#
_cell.length_a   1.000
_cell.length_b   1.000
_cell.length_c   1.000
_cell.angle_alpha   90.00
_cell.angle_beta   90.00
_cell.angle_gamma   90.00
#
_symmetry.space_group_name_H-M   'P 1'
#
loop_
_entity.id
_entity.type
_entity.pdbx_description
1 polymer ?
#
loop_
_entity_poly.entity_id
_entity_poly.type
_entity_poly.pdbx_seq_one_letter_code
_entity_poly.pdbx_strand_id
1 'polypeptide(L)'
;TFPITEFEGRDFLMPYGRFDIDVGAAFRKYGVKPVIRPCHVDDETVIRMVGKGLGISMMAEMMIRGKLSGVKTLPVSPAVSRELGMGLRPGGHLPEGIARLRECVLEFIGEL
;
A
#
# COMPACT_ATOMS: atom_id res chain seq x y z
N THR A 1 -17.54 -1.30 1.73
CA THR A 1 -16.43 -0.77 2.55
C THR A 1 -16.11 -1.72 3.69
N PHE A 2 -14.90 -1.66 4.14
CA PHE A 2 -14.42 -2.44 5.29
C PHE A 2 -14.02 -1.45 6.40
N PRO A 3 -14.75 -1.42 7.52
CA PRO A 3 -14.40 -0.52 8.62
C PRO A 3 -13.00 -0.86 9.17
N ILE A 4 -12.15 0.16 9.39
CA ILE A 4 -10.80 -0.06 9.90
C ILE A 4 -10.81 -0.75 11.27
N THR A 5 -11.86 -0.55 12.06
CA THR A 5 -12.05 -1.21 13.36
C THR A 5 -12.20 -2.72 13.26
N GLU A 6 -12.59 -3.25 12.09
CA GLU A 6 -12.71 -4.68 11.84
C GLU A 6 -11.36 -5.40 11.74
N PHE A 7 -10.25 -4.66 11.68
CA PHE A 7 -8.92 -5.25 11.79
C PHE A 7 -8.56 -5.63 13.24
N GLU A 8 -9.26 -5.10 14.23
CA GLU A 8 -8.97 -5.38 15.64
C GLU A 8 -8.91 -6.87 15.93
N GLY A 9 -7.78 -7.33 16.49
CA GLY A 9 -7.57 -8.72 16.89
C GLY A 9 -7.50 -9.74 15.75
N ARG A 10 -7.60 -9.33 14.49
CA ARG A 10 -7.49 -10.23 13.34
C ARG A 10 -6.04 -10.45 12.92
N ASP A 11 -5.76 -11.63 12.37
CA ASP A 11 -4.45 -11.92 11.78
C ASP A 11 -4.23 -11.05 10.54
N PHE A 12 -3.27 -10.13 10.67
CA PHE A 12 -2.89 -9.21 9.62
C PHE A 12 -1.56 -9.62 9.00
N LEU A 13 -1.57 -9.95 7.71
CA LEU A 13 -0.38 -10.35 6.97
C LEU A 13 0.38 -9.10 6.53
N MET A 14 1.59 -8.93 7.06
CA MET A 14 2.46 -7.79 6.76
C MET A 14 3.59 -8.23 5.82
N PRO A 15 3.60 -7.73 4.56
CA PRO A 15 4.64 -8.09 3.59
C PRO A 15 6.01 -7.57 4.00
N TYR A 16 7.06 -8.17 3.46
CA TYR A 16 8.47 -7.82 3.67
C TYR A 16 8.96 -7.87 5.12
N GLY A 17 8.19 -8.45 6.04
CA GLY A 17 8.52 -8.49 7.48
C GLY A 17 8.61 -7.13 8.16
N ARG A 18 8.23 -6.08 7.49
CA ARG A 18 8.25 -4.70 7.99
C ARG A 18 6.86 -4.19 8.30
N PHE A 19 6.78 -3.40 9.35
CA PHE A 19 5.59 -2.61 9.59
C PHE A 19 5.55 -1.46 8.57
N ASP A 20 4.59 -1.49 7.67
CA ASP A 20 4.36 -0.40 6.72
C ASP A 20 4.03 0.88 7.50
N ILE A 21 4.76 1.97 7.22
CA ILE A 21 4.63 3.23 7.95
C ILE A 21 3.20 3.78 7.85
N ASP A 22 2.59 3.71 6.67
CA ASP A 22 1.26 4.27 6.44
C ASP A 22 0.18 3.41 7.06
N VAL A 23 0.29 2.09 6.93
CA VAL A 23 -0.61 1.11 7.57
C VAL A 23 -0.52 1.23 9.09
N GLY A 24 0.69 1.28 9.62
CA GLY A 24 0.92 1.48 11.04
C GLY A 24 0.38 2.80 11.56
N ALA A 25 0.56 3.89 10.81
CA ALA A 25 0.00 5.19 11.16
C ALA A 25 -1.53 5.17 11.18
N ALA A 26 -2.17 4.49 10.21
CA ALA A 26 -3.60 4.34 10.17
C ALA A 26 -4.14 3.58 11.39
N PHE A 27 -3.53 2.46 11.73
CA PHE A 27 -3.92 1.69 12.92
C PHE A 27 -3.74 2.49 14.22
N ARG A 28 -2.63 3.22 14.36
CA ARG A 28 -2.42 4.09 15.54
C ARG A 28 -3.44 5.21 15.62
N LYS A 29 -3.74 5.85 14.49
CA LYS A 29 -4.72 6.95 14.41
C LYS A 29 -6.08 6.53 14.91
N TYR A 30 -6.52 5.33 14.58
CA TYR A 30 -7.85 4.82 14.93
C TYR A 30 -7.85 3.87 16.14
N GLY A 31 -6.71 3.70 16.81
CA GLY A 31 -6.60 2.87 18.00
C GLY A 31 -6.83 1.37 17.76
N VAL A 32 -6.58 0.89 16.54
CA VAL A 32 -6.80 -0.50 16.13
C VAL A 32 -5.52 -1.32 16.32
N LYS A 33 -5.66 -2.50 16.90
CA LYS A 33 -4.54 -3.42 17.21
C LYS A 33 -4.77 -4.79 16.56
N PRO A 34 -4.42 -4.95 15.28
CA PRO A 34 -4.46 -6.27 14.66
C PRO A 34 -3.34 -7.17 15.21
N VAL A 35 -3.48 -8.46 15.03
CA VAL A 35 -2.40 -9.41 15.30
C VAL A 35 -1.47 -9.43 14.09
N ILE A 36 -0.33 -8.75 14.18
CA ILE A 36 0.62 -8.65 13.08
C ILE A 36 1.32 -9.98 12.85
N ARG A 37 1.21 -10.50 11.63
CA ARG A 37 1.93 -11.66 11.13
C ARG A 37 2.94 -11.19 10.07
N PRO A 38 4.20 -10.95 10.46
CA PRO A 38 5.20 -10.53 9.48
C PRO A 38 5.49 -11.66 8.51
N CYS A 39 5.39 -11.35 7.22
CA CYS A 39 5.66 -12.29 6.14
C CYS A 39 6.89 -11.78 5.37
N HIS A 40 7.95 -12.60 5.26
CA HIS A 40 9.14 -12.25 4.49
C HIS A 40 8.97 -12.58 3.01
N VAL A 41 7.88 -12.10 2.44
CA VAL A 41 7.47 -12.31 1.04
C VAL A 41 6.98 -11.01 0.44
N ASP A 42 6.82 -10.98 -0.87
CA ASP A 42 6.30 -9.83 -1.61
C ASP A 42 4.76 -9.69 -1.50
N ASP A 43 4.25 -8.59 -2.01
CA ASP A 43 2.82 -8.27 -1.98
C ASP A 43 1.97 -9.31 -2.72
N GLU A 44 2.45 -9.81 -3.86
CA GLU A 44 1.72 -10.81 -4.64
C GLU A 44 1.56 -12.12 -3.88
N THR A 45 2.60 -12.56 -3.18
CA THR A 45 2.55 -13.75 -2.33
C THR A 45 1.59 -13.53 -1.16
N VAL A 46 1.60 -12.35 -0.53
CA VAL A 46 0.62 -12.02 0.53
C VAL A 46 -0.80 -12.08 -0.01
N ILE A 47 -1.08 -11.58 -1.21
CA ILE A 47 -2.41 -11.67 -1.84
C ILE A 47 -2.84 -13.14 -1.96
N ARG A 48 -1.94 -14.01 -2.40
CA ARG A 48 -2.22 -15.46 -2.49
C ARG A 48 -2.47 -16.09 -1.12
N MET A 49 -1.73 -15.68 -0.10
CA MET A 49 -1.94 -16.13 1.28
C MET A 49 -3.32 -15.72 1.82
N VAL A 50 -3.73 -14.47 1.55
CA VAL A 50 -5.09 -13.99 1.86
C VAL A 50 -6.14 -14.86 1.15
N GLY A 51 -5.94 -15.16 -0.12
CA GLY A 51 -6.82 -16.05 -0.91
C GLY A 51 -6.94 -17.46 -0.35
N LYS A 52 -5.95 -17.92 0.42
CA LYS A 52 -5.97 -19.20 1.15
C LYS A 52 -6.53 -19.10 2.57
N GLY A 53 -7.00 -17.93 2.98
CA GLY A 53 -7.61 -17.73 4.29
C GLY A 53 -6.61 -17.65 5.45
N LEU A 54 -5.33 -17.33 5.18
CA LEU A 54 -4.31 -17.25 6.22
C LEU A 54 -4.37 -15.94 7.03
N GLY A 55 -5.15 -14.97 6.58
CA GLY A 55 -5.33 -13.68 7.23
C GLY A 55 -5.87 -12.65 6.26
N ILE A 56 -5.84 -11.40 6.68
CA ILE A 56 -6.21 -10.24 5.88
C ILE A 56 -5.02 -9.30 5.76
N SER A 57 -5.06 -8.39 4.80
CA SER A 57 -4.01 -7.37 4.62
C SER A 57 -4.62 -6.06 4.15
N MET A 58 -3.83 -5.00 4.16
CA MET A 58 -4.21 -3.70 3.61
C MET A 58 -3.07 -3.22 2.71
N MET A 59 -3.41 -2.90 1.47
CA MET A 59 -2.47 -2.49 0.44
C MET A 59 -3.01 -1.30 -0.33
N ALA A 60 -2.11 -0.49 -0.90
CA ALA A 60 -2.52 0.57 -1.80
C ALA A 60 -3.22 -0.02 -3.04
N GLU A 61 -4.32 0.57 -3.47
CA GLU A 61 -5.08 0.12 -4.64
C GLU A 61 -4.20 -0.04 -5.88
N MET A 62 -3.25 0.88 -6.08
CA MET A 62 -2.30 0.84 -7.18
C MET A 62 -1.49 -0.46 -7.23
N MET A 63 -1.16 -1.03 -6.08
CA MET A 63 -0.34 -2.25 -5.99
C MET A 63 -1.11 -3.51 -6.33
N ILE A 64 -2.42 -3.48 -6.15
CA ILE A 64 -3.29 -4.66 -6.34
C ILE A 64 -4.02 -4.69 -7.69
N ARG A 65 -4.02 -3.59 -8.44
CA ARG A 65 -4.66 -3.52 -9.76
C ARG A 65 -4.13 -4.62 -10.68
N GLY A 66 -5.04 -5.40 -11.24
CA GLY A 66 -4.72 -6.47 -12.19
C GLY A 66 -4.08 -7.72 -11.61
N LYS A 67 -3.86 -7.77 -10.30
CA LYS A 67 -3.20 -8.89 -9.60
C LYS A 67 -4.15 -9.74 -8.76
N LEU A 68 -5.44 -9.48 -8.84
CA LEU A 68 -6.43 -10.09 -7.96
C LEU A 68 -6.93 -11.41 -8.53
N SER A 69 -6.53 -12.50 -7.92
CA SER A 69 -7.10 -13.83 -8.16
C SER A 69 -7.42 -14.49 -6.83
N GLY A 70 -8.66 -14.91 -6.64
CA GLY A 70 -9.09 -15.62 -5.45
C GLY A 70 -9.25 -14.78 -4.18
N VAL A 71 -9.23 -13.44 -4.29
CA VAL A 71 -9.42 -12.52 -3.18
C VAL A 71 -10.50 -11.48 -3.49
N LYS A 72 -11.13 -10.97 -2.46
CA LYS A 72 -12.04 -9.84 -2.51
C LYS A 72 -11.34 -8.62 -1.92
N THR A 73 -11.47 -7.48 -2.59
CA THR A 73 -10.99 -6.19 -2.07
C THR A 73 -12.15 -5.30 -1.69
N LEU A 74 -11.97 -4.56 -0.61
CA LEU A 74 -12.94 -3.60 -0.11
C LEU A 74 -12.20 -2.29 0.23
N PRO A 75 -12.74 -1.13 -0.13
CA PRO A 75 -12.20 0.14 0.36
C PRO A 75 -12.32 0.20 1.88
N VAL A 76 -11.25 0.67 2.52
CA VAL A 76 -11.21 0.86 3.98
C VAL A 76 -11.97 2.14 4.35
N SER A 77 -12.72 2.08 5.43
CA SER A 77 -13.46 3.23 5.97
C SER A 77 -13.08 3.46 7.46
N PRO A 78 -12.69 4.68 7.88
CA PRO A 78 -12.44 5.85 7.03
C PRO A 78 -11.33 5.64 6.01
N ALA A 79 -11.36 6.39 4.91
CA ALA A 79 -10.38 6.25 3.84
C ALA A 79 -8.95 6.48 4.34
N VAL A 80 -8.05 5.58 3.96
CA VAL A 80 -6.61 5.69 4.21
C VAL A 80 -5.95 5.95 2.87
N SER A 81 -5.16 7.00 2.79
CA SER A 81 -4.46 7.39 1.56
C SER A 81 -2.96 7.50 1.79
N ARG A 82 -2.23 7.31 0.72
CA ARG A 82 -0.79 7.50 0.65
C ARG A 82 -0.52 8.59 -0.38
N GLU A 83 0.33 9.54 -0.02
CA GLU A 83 0.84 10.54 -0.95
C GLU A 83 2.18 10.08 -1.51
N LEU A 84 2.31 10.08 -2.82
CA LEU A 84 3.56 9.77 -3.51
C LEU A 84 4.11 11.07 -4.10
N GLY A 85 5.39 11.29 -3.92
CA GLY A 85 6.07 12.47 -4.43
C GLY A 85 7.36 12.12 -5.16
N MET A 86 7.77 13.02 -6.04
CA MET A 86 9.07 12.94 -6.70
C MET A 86 10.04 13.89 -6.01
N GLY A 87 11.12 13.34 -5.45
CA GLY A 87 12.23 14.13 -4.88
C GLY A 87 13.26 14.47 -5.94
N LEU A 88 13.58 15.74 -6.07
CA LEU A 88 14.65 16.24 -6.94
C LEU A 88 15.68 17.00 -6.09
N ARG A 89 16.96 16.92 -6.49
CA ARG A 89 18.01 17.74 -5.85
C ARG A 89 17.71 19.22 -6.05
N PRO A 90 17.68 20.04 -4.99
CA PRO A 90 17.44 21.45 -5.12
C PRO A 90 18.61 22.17 -5.81
N GLY A 91 18.32 23.22 -6.58
CA GLY A 91 19.28 24.19 -7.06
C GLY A 91 20.27 23.69 -8.11
N GLY A 92 19.81 23.03 -9.17
CA GLY A 92 20.70 22.60 -10.24
C GLY A 92 20.04 22.49 -11.60
N HIS A 93 20.86 22.60 -12.63
CA HIS A 93 20.43 22.21 -13.97
C HIS A 93 20.19 20.71 -14.01
N LEU A 94 18.97 20.29 -14.37
CA LEU A 94 18.66 18.88 -14.55
C LEU A 94 19.27 18.40 -15.87
N PRO A 95 20.04 17.31 -15.88
CA PRO A 95 20.43 16.64 -17.13
C PRO A 95 19.20 16.38 -18.00
N GLU A 96 19.35 16.51 -19.31
CA GLU A 96 18.23 16.39 -20.26
C GLU A 96 17.40 15.10 -20.06
N GLY A 97 18.06 13.96 -19.84
CA GLY A 97 17.39 12.69 -19.57
C GLY A 97 16.52 12.70 -18.31
N ILE A 98 17.00 13.36 -17.25
CA ILE A 98 16.24 13.50 -15.99
C ILE A 98 15.07 14.46 -16.18
N ALA A 99 15.26 15.54 -16.92
CA ALA A 99 14.18 16.49 -17.24
C ALA A 99 13.05 15.80 -18.02
N ARG A 100 13.39 14.99 -19.03
CA ARG A 100 12.42 14.21 -19.80
C ARG A 100 11.72 13.15 -18.96
N LEU A 101 12.45 12.43 -18.10
CA LEU A 101 11.83 11.47 -17.17
C LEU A 101 10.81 12.16 -16.27
N ARG A 102 11.15 13.33 -15.72
CA ARG A 102 10.22 14.13 -14.90
C ARG A 102 8.94 14.46 -15.67
N GLU A 103 9.07 14.92 -16.91
CA GLU A 103 7.91 15.24 -17.75
C GLU A 103 7.04 14.00 -17.97
N CYS A 104 7.63 12.88 -18.35
CA CYS A 104 6.89 11.62 -18.55
C CYS A 104 6.16 11.17 -17.28
N VAL A 105 6.79 11.29 -16.11
CA VAL A 105 6.14 10.95 -14.83
C VAL A 105 4.96 11.85 -14.54
N LEU A 106 5.12 13.17 -14.75
CA LEU A 106 4.03 14.14 -14.52
C LEU A 106 2.85 13.92 -15.49
N GLU A 107 3.12 13.63 -16.76
CA GLU A 107 2.09 13.26 -17.74
C GLU A 107 1.36 11.98 -17.29
N PHE A 108 2.09 10.94 -16.92
CA PHE A 108 1.51 9.68 -16.44
C PHE A 108 0.62 9.87 -15.20
N ILE A 109 1.05 10.70 -14.24
CA ILE A 109 0.25 11.02 -13.05
C ILE A 109 -1.04 11.75 -13.44
N GLY A 110 -0.98 12.65 -14.44
CA GLY A 110 -2.15 13.35 -14.95
C GLY A 110 -3.19 12.43 -15.62
N GLU A 111 -2.78 11.25 -16.10
CA GLU A 111 -3.65 10.23 -16.70
C GLU A 111 -4.28 9.26 -15.68
N LEU A 112 -3.83 9.27 -14.42
CA LEU A 112 -4.39 8.47 -13.34
C LEU A 112 -5.66 9.14 -12.81
#